data_501816f98735cab2921c2528aeb49b48
#
_entry.id   501816f98735cab2921c2528aeb49b48
#
_cell.length_a   1.000
_cell.length_b   1.000
_cell.length_c   1.000
_cell.angle_alpha   90.00
_cell.angle_beta   90.00
_cell.angle_gamma   90.00
#
_symmetry.space_group_name_H-M   'P 1'
#
loop_
_entity.id
_entity.type
_entity.pdbx_description
1 polymer ?
#
loop_
_entity_poly.entity_id
_entity_poly.type
_entity_poly.pdbx_seq_one_letter_code
_entity_poly.pdbx_strand_id
1 'polypeptide(L)'
;YRGHHWVIENCVIDWSNAVGIDVGNECWHHNFQEDQVIGHSVIRGCTIKNAGVCGIAGLFATDMLIEDNLIEGTGWQRMELSWEAGGMKLHNSVNGLFRRNIFKNTFRADHIWLDCGNENNRITQNLFLNGIEQREAVFIECTRDGVNLIDHNIFWNVEGRFDPKAIPEEKGSAGWYHLTEKDIVNGYAVYGEGTDHLRIVSNLIGKCRSAGYFAKTVAF
;
A
#
# COMPACT_ATOMS: atom_id res chain seq x y z
N TYR A 1 18.05 7.65 -16.02
CA TYR A 1 16.95 7.21 -16.89
C TYR A 1 15.92 6.51 -16.03
N ARG A 2 14.63 6.82 -16.24
CA ARG A 2 13.53 6.23 -15.52
C ARG A 2 12.86 5.20 -16.40
N GLY A 3 12.57 4.01 -15.83
CA GLY A 3 11.90 2.94 -16.58
C GLY A 3 10.42 3.27 -16.77
N HIS A 4 9.91 2.98 -17.95
CA HIS A 4 8.48 3.05 -18.27
C HIS A 4 8.10 1.98 -19.30
N HIS A 5 6.81 1.65 -19.41
CA HIS A 5 6.31 0.63 -20.32
C HIS A 5 6.95 -0.75 -20.12
N TRP A 6 7.29 -1.07 -18.88
CA TRP A 6 7.83 -2.39 -18.55
C TRP A 6 6.72 -3.42 -18.46
N VAL A 7 7.01 -4.62 -18.88
CA VAL A 7 6.14 -5.77 -18.65
C VAL A 7 6.90 -6.77 -17.80
N ILE A 8 6.44 -6.99 -16.58
CA ILE A 8 6.98 -7.98 -15.65
C ILE A 8 5.89 -9.01 -15.44
N GLU A 9 6.09 -10.20 -15.98
CA GLU A 9 5.05 -11.22 -15.94
C GLU A 9 5.58 -12.61 -15.61
N ASN A 10 4.76 -13.38 -14.89
CA ASN A 10 5.03 -14.78 -14.54
C ASN A 10 6.37 -14.99 -13.81
N CYS A 11 6.79 -13.98 -13.02
CA CYS A 11 8.03 -14.01 -12.27
C CYS A 11 7.80 -14.42 -10.82
N VAL A 12 8.83 -15.03 -10.23
CA VAL A 12 8.90 -15.28 -8.78
C VAL A 12 9.98 -14.39 -8.21
N ILE A 13 9.61 -13.49 -7.31
CA ILE A 13 10.49 -12.60 -6.56
C ILE A 13 10.35 -12.98 -5.09
N ASP A 14 11.44 -13.43 -4.48
CA ASP A 14 11.40 -13.93 -3.12
C ASP A 14 12.63 -13.50 -2.33
N TRP A 15 12.41 -13.20 -1.04
CA TRP A 15 13.44 -12.80 -0.09
C TRP A 15 14.24 -11.55 -0.49
N SER A 16 13.59 -10.56 -1.07
CA SER A 16 14.24 -9.25 -1.23
C SER A 16 14.45 -8.59 0.13
N ASN A 17 15.62 -8.01 0.34
CA ASN A 17 15.93 -7.37 1.61
C ASN A 17 15.07 -6.12 1.89
N ALA A 18 14.71 -5.38 0.86
CA ALA A 18 13.88 -4.19 0.98
C ALA A 18 12.62 -4.31 0.11
N VAL A 19 12.70 -3.91 -1.15
CA VAL A 19 11.58 -3.86 -2.09
C VAL A 19 11.66 -5.04 -3.06
N GLY A 20 10.53 -5.67 -3.35
CA GLY A 20 10.46 -6.74 -4.34
C GLY A 20 10.58 -6.20 -5.78
N ILE A 21 9.71 -5.26 -6.14
CA ILE A 21 9.71 -4.57 -7.43
C ILE A 21 9.56 -3.07 -7.19
N ASP A 22 10.45 -2.27 -7.76
CA ASP A 22 10.32 -0.82 -7.84
C ASP A 22 9.82 -0.44 -9.24
N VAL A 23 8.67 0.22 -9.34
CA VAL A 23 8.03 0.59 -10.60
C VAL A 23 8.07 2.09 -10.89
N GLY A 24 8.81 2.82 -10.11
CA GLY A 24 8.95 4.26 -10.25
C GLY A 24 10.30 4.72 -9.78
N ASN A 25 10.33 5.91 -9.22
CA ASN A 25 11.51 6.40 -8.55
C ASN A 25 11.32 6.29 -7.05
N GLU A 26 11.98 5.34 -6.45
CA GLU A 26 11.99 5.12 -5.02
C GLU A 26 12.57 6.30 -4.23
N CYS A 27 13.38 7.12 -4.89
CA CYS A 27 14.13 8.16 -4.21
C CYS A 27 13.36 9.46 -4.12
N TRP A 28 13.29 10.01 -2.95
CA TRP A 28 12.84 11.36 -2.61
C TRP A 28 13.74 12.46 -3.21
N HIS A 29 14.16 12.32 -4.46
CA HIS A 29 14.99 13.34 -5.09
C HIS A 29 14.12 14.48 -5.58
N HIS A 30 14.30 15.63 -4.98
CA HIS A 30 13.62 16.88 -5.25
C HIS A 30 13.78 17.45 -6.67
N ASN A 31 14.45 16.72 -7.56
CA ASN A 31 14.69 17.13 -8.94
C ASN A 31 13.74 16.45 -9.93
N PHE A 32 12.49 16.27 -9.53
CA PHE A 32 11.45 15.76 -10.38
C PHE A 32 10.99 16.83 -11.37
N GLN A 33 11.13 16.57 -12.64
CA GLN A 33 10.44 17.33 -13.68
C GLN A 33 9.11 16.60 -13.95
N GLU A 34 8.01 17.30 -13.80
CA GLU A 34 6.65 16.76 -13.97
C GLU A 34 6.36 16.23 -15.38
N ASP A 35 7.20 16.56 -16.35
CA ASP A 35 7.09 16.16 -17.74
C ASP A 35 7.69 14.76 -18.05
N GLN A 36 8.26 14.11 -17.05
CA GLN A 36 8.84 12.78 -17.25
C GLN A 36 7.79 11.70 -17.14
N VAL A 37 7.55 11.01 -18.24
CA VAL A 37 6.67 9.85 -18.30
C VAL A 37 7.28 8.71 -17.47
N ILE A 38 6.62 8.36 -16.40
CA ILE A 38 6.95 7.21 -15.55
C ILE A 38 5.71 6.35 -15.45
N GLY A 39 5.86 5.05 -15.53
CA GLY A 39 4.73 4.15 -15.44
C GLY A 39 4.37 3.48 -16.76
N HIS A 40 3.08 3.40 -17.07
CA HIS A 40 2.55 2.59 -18.18
C HIS A 40 3.08 1.15 -18.15
N SER A 41 3.40 0.67 -16.96
CA SER A 41 4.01 -0.65 -16.76
C SER A 41 2.97 -1.67 -16.33
N VAL A 42 3.24 -2.91 -16.65
CA VAL A 42 2.38 -4.04 -16.33
C VAL A 42 3.13 -5.00 -15.43
N ILE A 43 2.53 -5.34 -14.27
CA ILE A 43 2.99 -6.42 -13.41
C ILE A 43 1.86 -7.44 -13.31
N ARG A 44 2.05 -8.63 -13.84
CA ARG A 44 1.00 -9.64 -13.85
C ARG A 44 1.47 -11.07 -13.66
N GLY A 45 0.63 -11.88 -13.02
CA GLY A 45 0.90 -13.30 -12.81
C GLY A 45 2.16 -13.58 -12.00
N CYS A 46 2.63 -12.60 -11.23
CA CYS A 46 3.85 -12.71 -10.44
C CYS A 46 3.55 -13.22 -9.03
N THR A 47 4.55 -13.90 -8.46
CA THR A 47 4.56 -14.25 -7.04
C THR A 47 5.67 -13.44 -6.36
N ILE A 48 5.28 -12.49 -5.51
CA ILE A 48 6.19 -11.60 -4.79
C ILE A 48 6.08 -11.93 -3.32
N LYS A 49 7.14 -12.50 -2.74
CA LYS A 49 7.12 -12.98 -1.36
C LYS A 49 8.27 -12.43 -0.54
N ASN A 50 8.01 -12.37 0.77
CA ASN A 50 9.04 -12.14 1.77
C ASN A 50 9.91 -10.90 1.47
N ALA A 51 9.31 -9.84 0.95
CA ALA A 51 10.01 -8.57 0.81
C ALA A 51 10.14 -7.89 2.18
N GLY A 52 11.35 -7.44 2.52
CA GLY A 52 11.65 -6.93 3.84
C GLY A 52 10.84 -5.70 4.23
N VAL A 53 10.59 -4.83 3.28
CA VAL A 53 9.87 -3.56 3.46
C VAL A 53 8.59 -3.56 2.66
N CYS A 54 8.66 -3.66 1.33
CA CYS A 54 7.52 -3.52 0.45
C CYS A 54 7.57 -4.52 -0.71
N GLY A 55 6.42 -5.08 -1.07
CA GLY A 55 6.35 -5.98 -2.22
C GLY A 55 6.53 -5.23 -3.54
N ILE A 56 5.74 -4.19 -3.76
CA ILE A 56 5.81 -3.31 -4.92
C ILE A 56 5.84 -1.86 -4.43
N ALA A 57 6.84 -1.11 -4.84
CA ALA A 57 6.97 0.31 -4.50
C ALA A 57 7.17 1.17 -5.74
N GLY A 58 6.88 2.46 -5.63
CA GLY A 58 7.14 3.41 -6.70
C GLY A 58 6.65 4.82 -6.43
N LEU A 59 7.20 5.76 -7.17
CA LEU A 59 6.85 7.17 -7.13
C LEU A 59 6.52 7.65 -8.54
N PHE A 60 5.43 8.42 -8.69
CA PHE A 60 4.89 8.88 -9.98
C PHE A 60 4.51 7.73 -10.95
N ALA A 61 3.92 6.68 -10.39
CA ALA A 61 3.48 5.52 -11.16
C ALA A 61 2.15 5.82 -11.87
N THR A 62 2.22 6.22 -13.13
CA THR A 62 1.05 6.57 -13.95
C THR A 62 0.62 5.38 -14.82
N ASP A 63 -0.70 5.22 -15.02
CA ASP A 63 -1.31 4.20 -15.89
C ASP A 63 -0.78 2.78 -15.67
N MET A 64 -0.58 2.43 -14.41
CA MET A 64 -0.08 1.11 -14.02
C MET A 64 -1.18 0.05 -14.11
N LEU A 65 -0.84 -1.11 -14.65
CA LEU A 65 -1.66 -2.31 -14.54
C LEU A 65 -0.97 -3.35 -13.65
N ILE A 66 -1.54 -3.60 -12.48
CA ILE A 66 -1.04 -4.60 -11.53
C ILE A 66 -2.14 -5.62 -11.31
N GLU A 67 -1.98 -6.82 -11.90
CA GLU A 67 -3.07 -7.80 -11.92
C GLU A 67 -2.60 -9.24 -11.75
N ASP A 68 -3.49 -10.06 -11.18
CA ASP A 68 -3.30 -11.52 -11.06
C ASP A 68 -2.02 -11.91 -10.30
N ASN A 69 -1.55 -11.09 -9.36
CA ASN A 69 -0.34 -11.34 -8.58
C ASN A 69 -0.66 -11.94 -7.21
N LEU A 70 0.28 -12.70 -6.66
CA LEU A 70 0.33 -13.05 -5.25
C LEU A 70 1.41 -12.21 -4.57
N ILE A 71 1.01 -11.39 -3.60
CA ILE A 71 1.91 -10.60 -2.76
C ILE A 71 1.77 -11.11 -1.32
N GLU A 72 2.83 -11.69 -0.78
CA GLU A 72 2.76 -12.39 0.50
C GLU A 72 3.98 -12.17 1.40
N GLY A 73 3.74 -12.02 2.70
CA GLY A 73 4.81 -12.00 3.71
C GLY A 73 5.70 -10.77 3.64
N THR A 74 5.18 -9.65 3.15
CA THR A 74 5.93 -8.39 3.03
C THR A 74 5.99 -7.63 4.36
N GLY A 75 7.00 -6.77 4.53
CA GLY A 75 7.17 -5.96 5.74
C GLY A 75 7.79 -6.73 6.90
N TRP A 76 8.44 -7.88 6.67
CA TRP A 76 8.96 -8.73 7.73
C TRP A 76 10.09 -8.08 8.54
N GLN A 77 10.75 -7.06 8.02
CA GLN A 77 11.73 -6.28 8.79
C GLN A 77 11.07 -5.43 9.89
N ARG A 78 9.73 -5.39 9.92
CA ARG A 78 8.98 -4.67 10.94
C ARG A 78 9.39 -3.21 11.07
N MET A 79 9.56 -2.54 9.96
CA MET A 79 9.79 -1.11 9.93
C MET A 79 8.58 -0.37 10.53
N GLU A 80 8.75 0.89 10.83
CA GLU A 80 7.68 1.69 11.42
C GLU A 80 6.41 1.63 10.57
N LEU A 81 5.27 1.55 11.25
CA LEU A 81 3.93 1.40 10.67
C LEU A 81 3.54 2.43 9.61
N SER A 82 4.28 3.49 9.48
CA SER A 82 3.97 4.60 8.59
C SER A 82 5.08 4.90 7.58
N TRP A 83 6.05 4.01 7.46
CA TRP A 83 7.22 4.34 6.65
C TRP A 83 7.40 3.35 5.50
N GLU A 84 7.07 3.80 4.29
CA GLU A 84 7.39 3.15 3.01
C GLU A 84 7.16 1.62 2.94
N ALA A 85 6.39 1.05 3.86
CA ALA A 85 6.19 -0.39 3.96
C ALA A 85 4.81 -0.81 3.44
N GLY A 86 4.71 -2.02 2.94
CA GLY A 86 3.42 -2.55 2.50
C GLY A 86 3.50 -3.81 1.65
N GLY A 87 2.34 -4.31 1.26
CA GLY A 87 2.24 -5.20 0.12
C GLY A 87 2.56 -4.44 -1.16
N MET A 88 1.95 -3.27 -1.30
CA MET A 88 2.23 -2.30 -2.35
C MET A 88 2.12 -0.88 -1.80
N LYS A 89 3.11 -0.04 -2.07
CA LYS A 89 3.06 1.38 -1.75
C LYS A 89 3.48 2.24 -2.94
N LEU A 90 2.58 3.12 -3.37
CA LEU A 90 2.80 4.01 -4.50
C LEU A 90 2.53 5.46 -4.10
N HIS A 91 3.46 6.35 -4.43
CA HIS A 91 3.27 7.79 -4.34
C HIS A 91 2.88 8.35 -5.70
N ASN A 92 2.02 9.36 -5.71
CA ASN A 92 1.57 10.04 -6.92
C ASN A 92 1.11 9.05 -8.02
N SER A 93 0.35 8.04 -7.61
CA SER A 93 -0.22 7.06 -8.52
C SER A 93 -1.43 7.66 -9.23
N VAL A 94 -1.40 7.67 -10.55
CA VAL A 94 -2.47 8.24 -11.38
C VAL A 94 -2.97 7.21 -12.37
N ASN A 95 -4.30 7.04 -12.48
CA ASN A 95 -4.96 6.11 -13.41
C ASN A 95 -4.55 4.64 -13.25
N GLY A 96 -4.09 4.24 -12.09
CA GLY A 96 -3.69 2.86 -11.82
C GLY A 96 -4.88 1.90 -11.78
N LEU A 97 -4.72 0.70 -12.35
CA LEU A 97 -5.66 -0.39 -12.21
C LEU A 97 -5.01 -1.56 -11.49
N PHE A 98 -5.47 -1.81 -10.26
CA PHE A 98 -4.96 -2.85 -9.37
C PHE A 98 -6.06 -3.88 -9.16
N ARG A 99 -5.96 -5.04 -9.84
CA ARG A 99 -7.06 -6.00 -9.86
C ARG A 99 -6.65 -7.45 -9.78
N ARG A 100 -7.52 -8.25 -9.18
CA ARG A 100 -7.38 -9.72 -9.07
C ARG A 100 -6.07 -10.17 -8.43
N ASN A 101 -5.52 -9.30 -7.56
CA ASN A 101 -4.35 -9.66 -6.77
C ASN A 101 -4.76 -10.29 -5.44
N ILE A 102 -3.88 -11.11 -4.91
CA ILE A 102 -3.99 -11.66 -3.56
C ILE A 102 -2.89 -11.03 -2.71
N PHE A 103 -3.28 -10.23 -1.73
CA PHE A 103 -2.41 -9.69 -0.71
C PHE A 103 -2.64 -10.46 0.57
N LYS A 104 -1.59 -11.02 1.16
CA LYS A 104 -1.74 -11.72 2.45
C LYS A 104 -0.49 -11.68 3.31
N ASN A 105 -0.71 -11.77 4.62
CA ASN A 105 0.38 -11.84 5.59
C ASN A 105 1.35 -10.64 5.49
N THR A 106 0.82 -9.44 5.30
CA THR A 106 1.63 -8.22 5.39
C THR A 106 1.85 -7.87 6.86
N PHE A 107 3.11 -7.59 7.23
CA PHE A 107 3.51 -7.31 8.60
C PHE A 107 3.64 -5.82 8.85
N ARG A 108 2.95 -5.30 9.85
CA ARG A 108 3.06 -3.92 10.36
C ARG A 108 2.94 -2.82 9.29
N ALA A 109 2.27 -3.13 8.19
CA ALA A 109 2.12 -2.25 7.05
C ALA A 109 0.81 -2.56 6.34
N ASP A 110 0.40 -1.71 5.43
CA ASP A 110 -0.83 -1.89 4.69
C ASP A 110 -0.67 -2.90 3.55
N HIS A 111 -1.75 -3.56 3.16
CA HIS A 111 -1.67 -4.35 1.94
C HIS A 111 -1.47 -3.46 0.72
N ILE A 112 -2.23 -2.35 0.64
CA ILE A 112 -2.03 -1.30 -0.36
C ILE A 112 -2.03 0.06 0.34
N TRP A 113 -1.03 0.85 0.06
CA TRP A 113 -0.97 2.25 0.43
C TRP A 113 -0.77 3.11 -0.82
N LEU A 114 -1.76 3.94 -1.13
CA LEU A 114 -1.64 5.00 -2.12
C LEU A 114 -1.40 6.31 -1.38
N ASP A 115 -0.14 6.72 -1.36
CA ASP A 115 0.33 7.90 -0.66
C ASP A 115 0.24 9.15 -1.56
N CYS A 116 0.39 10.28 -1.00
CA CYS A 116 0.13 11.62 -1.53
C CYS A 116 0.05 11.78 -3.06
N GLY A 117 -0.89 12.60 -3.50
CA GLY A 117 -1.02 12.97 -4.91
C GLY A 117 -1.56 11.88 -5.82
N ASN A 118 -2.21 10.88 -5.25
CA ASN A 118 -2.85 9.82 -6.03
C ASN A 118 -4.23 10.25 -6.52
N GLU A 119 -4.63 9.80 -7.72
CA GLU A 119 -5.94 10.09 -8.31
C GLU A 119 -6.37 9.05 -9.36
N ASN A 120 -7.67 8.91 -9.56
CA ASN A 120 -8.27 8.05 -10.59
C ASN A 120 -7.83 6.58 -10.55
N ASN A 121 -7.35 6.11 -9.42
CA ASN A 121 -6.97 4.72 -9.29
C ASN A 121 -8.19 3.84 -9.03
N ARG A 122 -8.13 2.60 -9.52
CA ARG A 122 -9.12 1.59 -9.21
C ARG A 122 -8.49 0.36 -8.57
N ILE A 123 -8.94 0.04 -7.37
CA ILE A 123 -8.59 -1.16 -6.61
C ILE A 123 -9.80 -2.08 -6.64
N THR A 124 -9.75 -3.15 -7.44
CA THR A 124 -10.93 -3.97 -7.68
C THR A 124 -10.65 -5.46 -7.76
N GLN A 125 -11.60 -6.28 -7.32
CA GLN A 125 -11.53 -7.74 -7.41
C GLN A 125 -10.30 -8.34 -6.72
N ASN A 126 -9.73 -7.65 -5.73
CA ASN A 126 -8.60 -8.16 -4.97
C ASN A 126 -9.07 -8.93 -3.73
N LEU A 127 -8.17 -9.78 -3.23
CA LEU A 127 -8.34 -10.50 -1.99
C LEU A 127 -7.28 -10.02 -1.00
N PHE A 128 -7.72 -9.41 0.10
CA PHE A 128 -6.89 -8.91 1.19
C PHE A 128 -7.06 -9.81 2.41
N LEU A 129 -6.01 -10.52 2.79
CA LEU A 129 -6.05 -11.56 3.82
C LEU A 129 -4.99 -11.38 4.89
N ASN A 130 -5.38 -11.61 6.15
CA ASN A 130 -4.45 -11.84 7.23
C ASN A 130 -3.41 -10.72 7.39
N GLY A 131 -3.85 -9.49 7.57
CA GLY A 131 -2.94 -8.43 8.00
C GLY A 131 -2.43 -8.70 9.42
N ILE A 132 -1.14 -8.71 9.63
CA ILE A 132 -0.50 -9.01 10.91
C ILE A 132 -0.01 -7.72 11.54
N GLU A 133 -0.55 -7.36 12.70
CA GLU A 133 -0.27 -6.06 13.34
C GLU A 133 -0.55 -4.89 12.39
N GLN A 134 -1.51 -5.05 11.52
CA GLN A 134 -1.81 -4.15 10.43
C GLN A 134 -2.80 -3.07 10.87
N ARG A 135 -2.54 -1.83 10.51
CA ARG A 135 -3.43 -0.72 10.79
C ARG A 135 -4.66 -0.78 9.88
N GLU A 136 -4.45 -0.87 8.59
CA GLU A 136 -5.48 -1.00 7.56
C GLU A 136 -5.05 -1.94 6.41
N ALA A 137 -6.03 -2.43 5.66
CA ALA A 137 -5.71 -3.18 4.46
C ALA A 137 -5.44 -2.27 3.26
N VAL A 138 -6.26 -1.24 3.07
CA VAL A 138 -6.06 -0.24 2.03
C VAL A 138 -6.05 1.15 2.66
N PHE A 139 -4.97 1.86 2.47
CA PHE A 139 -4.80 3.24 2.87
C PHE A 139 -4.74 4.14 1.63
N ILE A 140 -5.62 5.16 1.62
CA ILE A 140 -5.64 6.21 0.61
C ILE A 140 -5.35 7.53 1.31
N GLU A 141 -4.23 8.15 0.95
CA GLU A 141 -3.73 9.36 1.59
C GLU A 141 -3.56 10.51 0.60
N CYS A 142 -4.00 11.69 1.01
CA CYS A 142 -3.78 12.97 0.29
C CYS A 142 -4.05 12.88 -1.22
N THR A 143 -5.30 12.67 -1.59
CA THR A 143 -5.69 12.58 -3.01
C THR A 143 -5.66 13.94 -3.71
N ARG A 144 -5.52 13.89 -5.04
CA ARG A 144 -5.81 15.01 -5.93
C ARG A 144 -7.31 15.01 -6.28
N ASP A 145 -7.70 15.80 -7.26
CA ASP A 145 -9.09 16.02 -7.64
C ASP A 145 -9.81 14.79 -8.24
N GLY A 146 -9.08 13.76 -8.64
CA GLY A 146 -9.64 12.56 -9.25
C GLY A 146 -10.19 11.55 -8.26
N VAL A 147 -11.15 10.74 -8.70
CA VAL A 147 -11.82 9.75 -7.86
C VAL A 147 -11.03 8.46 -7.76
N ASN A 148 -10.64 8.08 -6.54
CA ASN A 148 -10.15 6.72 -6.29
C ASN A 148 -11.34 5.79 -5.99
N LEU A 149 -11.39 4.64 -6.66
CA LEU A 149 -12.47 3.68 -6.56
C LEU A 149 -11.98 2.36 -5.96
N ILE A 150 -12.58 1.93 -4.86
CA ILE A 150 -12.34 0.64 -4.21
C ILE A 150 -13.60 -0.20 -4.32
N ASP A 151 -13.61 -1.18 -5.21
CA ASP A 151 -14.82 -1.92 -5.48
C ASP A 151 -14.59 -3.43 -5.68
N HIS A 152 -15.62 -4.22 -5.34
CA HIS A 152 -15.65 -5.67 -5.55
C HIS A 152 -14.45 -6.44 -4.95
N ASN A 153 -13.88 -5.94 -3.85
CA ASN A 153 -12.79 -6.62 -3.13
C ASN A 153 -13.34 -7.46 -1.98
N ILE A 154 -12.52 -8.38 -1.51
CA ILE A 154 -12.74 -9.14 -0.28
C ILE A 154 -11.66 -8.74 0.72
N PHE A 155 -12.08 -8.23 1.87
CA PHE A 155 -11.24 -7.94 3.04
C PHE A 155 -11.56 -8.95 4.13
N TRP A 156 -10.57 -9.75 4.52
CA TRP A 156 -10.81 -10.80 5.50
C TRP A 156 -9.66 -10.95 6.48
N ASN A 157 -10.01 -10.88 7.76
CA ASN A 157 -9.06 -11.08 8.84
C ASN A 157 -7.92 -10.04 8.86
N VAL A 158 -8.28 -8.77 8.70
CA VAL A 158 -7.35 -7.65 8.91
C VAL A 158 -7.32 -7.38 10.41
N GLU A 159 -6.31 -7.89 11.07
CA GLU A 159 -6.17 -7.79 12.53
C GLU A 159 -5.26 -6.62 12.90
N GLY A 160 -5.84 -5.65 13.56
CA GLY A 160 -5.10 -4.61 14.24
C GLY A 160 -4.55 -5.05 15.59
N ARG A 161 -4.18 -6.31 15.78
CA ARG A 161 -3.59 -6.78 17.03
C ARG A 161 -2.14 -6.40 17.10
N PHE A 162 -1.85 -5.69 18.15
CA PHE A 162 -0.50 -5.27 18.50
C PHE A 162 0.02 -6.10 19.68
N ASP A 163 1.22 -6.64 19.55
CA ASP A 163 1.95 -7.18 20.67
C ASP A 163 2.82 -6.07 21.30
N PRO A 164 2.50 -5.59 22.51
CA PRO A 164 3.31 -4.55 23.16
C PRO A 164 4.77 -4.94 23.35
N LYS A 165 5.05 -6.24 23.38
CA LYS A 165 6.42 -6.76 23.48
C LYS A 165 7.20 -6.68 22.17
N ALA A 166 6.50 -6.42 21.07
CA ALA A 166 7.11 -6.28 19.75
C ALA A 166 7.57 -4.85 19.43
N ILE A 167 7.33 -3.89 20.34
CA ILE A 167 7.95 -2.56 20.23
C ILE A 167 9.43 -2.72 20.57
N PRO A 168 10.35 -2.36 19.69
CA PRO A 168 11.75 -2.22 20.08
C PRO A 168 11.83 -1.18 21.22
N GLU A 169 12.50 -1.51 22.31
CA GLU A 169 12.78 -0.55 23.39
C GLU A 169 13.63 0.65 22.92
N GLU A 170 14.16 0.59 21.74
CA GLU A 170 14.91 1.68 21.14
C GLU A 170 14.00 2.83 20.77
N LYS A 171 13.88 3.72 21.72
CA LYS A 171 13.32 5.04 21.52
C LYS A 171 14.22 5.79 20.54
N GLY A 172 13.81 5.77 19.29
CA GLY A 172 14.15 6.87 18.45
C GLY A 172 15.41 6.82 17.66
N SER A 173 15.24 6.53 16.43
CA SER A 173 16.10 7.11 15.41
C SER A 173 15.34 8.01 14.42
N ALA A 174 14.05 7.92 14.32
CA ALA A 174 13.26 8.84 13.49
C ALA A 174 12.15 9.48 14.32
N GLY A 175 12.38 10.65 14.82
CA GLY A 175 11.55 11.39 15.79
C GLY A 175 10.14 11.82 15.33
N TRP A 176 9.48 11.10 14.43
CA TRP A 176 8.21 11.53 13.87
C TRP A 176 7.01 10.77 14.39
N TYR A 177 7.15 9.52 14.84
CA TYR A 177 6.01 8.73 15.25
C TYR A 177 6.25 8.05 16.59
N HIS A 178 5.87 8.72 17.66
CA HIS A 178 5.60 8.06 18.92
C HIS A 178 4.26 7.35 18.81
N LEU A 179 4.23 6.22 18.13
CA LEU A 179 3.03 5.39 18.06
C LEU A 179 2.76 4.83 19.44
N THR A 180 1.66 5.24 20.04
CA THR A 180 1.15 4.67 21.28
C THR A 180 0.36 3.41 20.93
N GLU A 181 0.11 2.54 21.93
CA GLU A 181 -0.80 1.40 21.79
C GLU A 181 -2.15 1.76 21.17
N LYS A 182 -2.56 3.02 21.23
CA LYS A 182 -3.81 3.52 20.64
C LYS A 182 -3.74 3.74 19.15
N ASP A 183 -2.55 4.00 18.63
CA ASP A 183 -2.33 4.37 17.23
C ASP A 183 -2.13 3.14 16.34
N ILE A 184 -1.81 2.00 16.93
CA ILE A 184 -1.29 0.83 16.23
C ILE A 184 -2.37 -0.22 15.90
N VAL A 185 -3.57 -0.09 16.45
CA VAL A 185 -4.48 -1.24 16.53
C VAL A 185 -5.80 -0.98 15.83
N ASN A 186 -5.76 -0.52 14.60
CA ASN A 186 -7.02 -0.16 13.95
C ASN A 186 -7.70 -1.33 13.24
N GLY A 187 -6.99 -2.12 12.45
CA GLY A 187 -7.58 -3.26 11.74
C GLY A 187 -8.71 -2.84 10.80
N TYR A 188 -8.56 -1.70 10.13
CA TYR A 188 -9.55 -1.21 9.17
C TYR A 188 -9.44 -1.95 7.83
N ALA A 189 -10.57 -2.18 7.18
CA ALA A 189 -10.52 -2.62 5.78
C ALA A 189 -10.01 -1.48 4.89
N VAL A 190 -10.53 -0.27 5.09
CA VAL A 190 -10.12 0.92 4.33
C VAL A 190 -9.91 2.09 5.27
N TYR A 191 -8.82 2.80 5.08
CA TYR A 191 -8.52 4.06 5.74
C TYR A 191 -8.33 5.17 4.70
N GLY A 192 -8.94 6.31 4.94
CA GLY A 192 -8.80 7.49 4.10
C GLY A 192 -8.38 8.70 4.93
N GLU A 193 -7.31 9.36 4.53
CA GLU A 193 -6.82 10.58 5.15
C GLU A 193 -6.51 11.64 4.10
N GLY A 194 -7.02 12.86 4.29
CA GLY A 194 -6.86 13.92 3.30
C GLY A 194 -7.45 13.59 1.92
N THR A 195 -8.55 12.83 1.91
CA THR A 195 -9.10 12.21 0.71
C THR A 195 -10.49 12.76 0.41
N ASP A 196 -10.64 13.51 -0.66
CA ASP A 196 -11.91 14.16 -0.98
C ASP A 196 -12.85 13.32 -1.85
N HIS A 197 -12.34 12.55 -2.79
CA HIS A 197 -13.14 11.83 -3.78
C HIS A 197 -12.93 10.31 -3.76
N LEU A 198 -13.10 9.70 -2.60
CA LEU A 198 -13.00 8.26 -2.44
C LEU A 198 -14.38 7.59 -2.58
N ARG A 199 -14.47 6.58 -3.44
CA ARG A 199 -15.66 5.74 -3.58
C ARG A 199 -15.36 4.31 -3.18
N ILE A 200 -16.16 3.77 -2.26
CA ILE A 200 -16.05 2.40 -1.76
C ILE A 200 -17.40 1.72 -2.00
N VAL A 201 -17.43 0.75 -2.89
CA VAL A 201 -18.69 0.10 -3.31
C VAL A 201 -18.51 -1.41 -3.48
N SER A 202 -19.55 -2.16 -3.15
CA SER A 202 -19.65 -3.59 -3.45
C SER A 202 -18.48 -4.45 -2.94
N ASN A 203 -17.90 -4.10 -1.79
CA ASN A 203 -16.87 -4.93 -1.16
C ASN A 203 -17.47 -5.88 -0.13
N LEU A 204 -16.86 -7.06 0.04
CA LEU A 204 -17.12 -7.96 1.14
C LEU A 204 -16.10 -7.71 2.25
N ILE A 205 -16.56 -7.38 3.44
CA ILE A 205 -15.67 -7.09 4.60
C ILE A 205 -16.05 -8.02 5.75
N GLY A 206 -15.09 -8.82 6.21
CA GLY A 206 -15.30 -9.72 7.32
C GLY A 206 -14.07 -9.89 8.18
N LYS A 207 -14.27 -10.14 9.48
CA LYS A 207 -13.19 -10.27 10.48
C LYS A 207 -12.19 -9.12 10.48
N CYS A 208 -12.63 -7.93 10.11
CA CYS A 208 -11.89 -6.70 10.31
C CYS A 208 -12.43 -6.03 11.58
N ARG A 209 -11.60 -5.28 12.27
CA ARG A 209 -12.04 -4.53 13.45
C ARG A 209 -13.05 -3.45 13.06
N SER A 210 -12.86 -2.81 11.91
CA SER A 210 -13.79 -1.86 11.33
C SER A 210 -13.79 -1.94 9.80
N ALA A 211 -14.92 -1.57 9.21
CA ALA A 211 -15.02 -1.50 7.75
C ALA A 211 -14.22 -0.33 7.17
N GLY A 212 -14.12 0.78 7.89
CA GLY A 212 -13.37 1.92 7.42
C GLY A 212 -13.26 3.02 8.48
N TYR A 213 -12.28 3.86 8.28
CA TYR A 213 -12.09 5.10 9.02
C TYR A 213 -11.66 6.21 8.05
N PHE A 214 -12.24 7.38 8.24
CA PHE A 214 -11.97 8.51 7.35
C PHE A 214 -11.61 9.72 8.22
N ALA A 215 -10.34 10.05 8.24
CA ALA A 215 -9.85 11.20 8.97
C ALA A 215 -10.22 12.49 8.23
N LYS A 216 -10.52 13.50 9.01
CA LYS A 216 -10.78 14.82 8.49
C LYS A 216 -9.50 15.37 7.86
N THR A 217 -9.60 15.93 6.68
CA THR A 217 -8.49 16.62 6.01
C THR A 217 -7.86 17.62 6.97
N VAL A 218 -6.58 17.46 7.26
CA VAL A 218 -5.77 18.55 7.79
C VAL A 218 -5.34 19.34 6.56
N ALA A 219 -5.94 20.50 6.35
CA ALA A 219 -5.44 21.42 5.32
C ALA A 219 -4.01 21.83 5.72
N PHE A 220 -3.05 21.50 4.90
CA PHE A 220 -1.69 22.01 4.99
C PHE A 220 -1.62 23.41 4.36
#